data_858889ac930960951840ab15ebc4332d
#
_entry.id   858889ac930960951840ab15ebc4332d
#
_cell.length_a   1.000
_cell.length_b   1.000
_cell.length_c   1.000
_cell.angle_alpha   90.00
_cell.angle_beta   90.00
_cell.angle_gamma   90.00
#
_symmetry.space_group_name_H-M   'P 1'
#
loop_
_entity.id
_entity.type
_entity.pdbx_description
1 polymer ?
#
loop_
_entity_poly.entity_id
_entity_poly.type
_entity_poly.pdbx_seq_one_letter_code
_entity_poly.pdbx_strand_id
1 'polypeptide(L)'
;MRYYYKPDGFVLIISTLSLVLLGYLWSTAGSTQSIAFWIAVLVTLVMGWFFVKMPIYTYVDEDIVRVQQLFGNTTFRRSQVTIRHLTDRDMTGMLRSFGSGGVGGYIGFFQNPQLGRFYMLAVSRSNLALVTTMEGKQFVIHFPLQH
;
A
#
# COMPACT_ATOMS: atom_id res chain seq x y z
N MET A 1 -19.87 6.80 -2.13
CA MET A 1 -20.04 5.60 -1.28
C MET A 1 -18.70 5.18 -0.71
N ARG A 2 -18.62 4.65 0.52
CA ARG A 2 -17.37 4.26 1.18
C ARG A 2 -17.24 2.75 1.19
N TYR A 3 -16.10 2.22 0.74
CA TYR A 3 -15.81 0.79 0.70
C TYR A 3 -14.58 0.49 1.58
N TYR A 4 -14.78 -0.29 2.63
CA TYR A 4 -13.74 -0.72 3.56
C TYR A 4 -13.17 -2.07 3.13
N TYR A 5 -11.86 -2.22 3.20
CA TYR A 5 -11.17 -3.44 2.85
C TYR A 5 -10.42 -3.99 4.06
N LYS A 6 -10.43 -5.30 4.20
CA LYS A 6 -9.69 -5.98 5.26
C LYS A 6 -8.30 -6.33 4.74
N PRO A 7 -7.25 -6.13 5.57
CA PRO A 7 -5.92 -6.65 5.25
C PRO A 7 -5.98 -8.16 5.04
N ASP A 8 -5.21 -8.67 4.08
CA ASP A 8 -5.06 -10.11 3.92
C ASP A 8 -4.16 -10.71 5.02
N GLY A 9 -4.20 -12.05 5.16
CA GLY A 9 -3.44 -12.74 6.20
C GLY A 9 -1.94 -12.51 6.10
N PHE A 10 -1.41 -12.35 4.88
CA PHE A 10 -0.01 -12.06 4.66
C PHE A 10 0.39 -10.68 5.22
N VAL A 11 -0.41 -9.64 4.93
CA VAL A 11 -0.20 -8.28 5.45
C VAL A 11 -0.25 -8.27 6.98
N LEU A 12 -1.21 -8.98 7.58
CA LEU A 12 -1.34 -9.08 9.04
C LEU A 12 -0.11 -9.76 9.67
N ILE A 13 0.33 -10.89 9.14
CA ILE A 13 1.48 -11.63 9.64
C ILE A 13 2.75 -10.78 9.53
N ILE A 14 3.04 -10.22 8.37
CA ILE A 14 4.25 -9.42 8.16
C ILE A 14 4.25 -8.17 9.02
N SER A 15 3.12 -7.47 9.13
CA SER A 15 3.00 -6.28 9.98
C SER A 15 3.23 -6.62 11.46
N THR A 16 2.65 -7.73 11.94
CA THR A 16 2.83 -8.18 13.33
C THR A 16 4.27 -8.57 13.61
N LEU A 17 4.88 -9.38 12.74
CA LEU A 17 6.29 -9.78 12.88
C LEU A 17 7.22 -8.58 12.87
N SER A 18 6.95 -7.60 12.01
CA SER A 18 7.74 -6.37 11.92
C SER A 18 7.64 -5.54 13.20
N LEU A 19 6.45 -5.45 13.80
CA LEU A 19 6.27 -4.76 15.10
C LEU A 19 6.98 -5.48 16.25
N VAL A 20 6.93 -6.82 16.28
CA VAL A 20 7.66 -7.62 17.28
C VAL A 20 9.17 -7.42 17.13
N LEU A 21 9.68 -7.47 15.90
CA LEU A 21 11.10 -7.23 15.61
C LEU A 21 11.52 -5.81 16.01
N LEU A 22 10.67 -4.82 15.76
CA LEU A 22 10.93 -3.44 16.18
C LEU A 22 11.01 -3.32 17.70
N GLY A 23 10.10 -3.97 18.45
CA GLY A 23 10.14 -4.04 19.91
C GLY A 23 11.44 -4.69 20.43
N TYR A 24 11.89 -5.76 19.79
CA TYR A 24 13.17 -6.39 20.10
C TYR A 24 14.36 -5.46 19.83
N LEU A 25 14.39 -4.78 18.69
CA LEU A 25 15.44 -3.80 18.39
C LEU A 25 15.51 -2.70 19.45
N TRP A 26 14.39 -2.17 19.90
CA TRP A 26 14.36 -1.15 20.96
C TRP A 26 14.83 -1.70 22.31
N SER A 27 14.51 -2.95 22.63
CA SER A 27 14.97 -3.59 23.88
C SER A 27 16.49 -3.77 23.93
N THR A 28 17.15 -3.88 22.77
CA THR A 28 18.60 -4.10 22.65
C THR A 28 19.38 -2.85 22.24
N ALA A 29 18.70 -1.76 21.88
CA ALA A 29 19.33 -0.56 21.32
C ALA A 29 20.28 0.17 22.30
N GLY A 30 20.07 0.04 23.60
CA GLY A 30 20.91 0.67 24.61
C GLY A 30 20.82 2.19 24.63
N SER A 31 21.98 2.86 24.76
CA SER A 31 22.04 4.32 24.86
C SER A 31 22.09 5.03 23.51
N THR A 32 21.81 6.33 23.49
CA THR A 32 21.88 7.21 22.31
C THR A 32 23.26 7.27 21.65
N GLN A 33 24.29 6.80 22.31
CA GLN A 33 25.66 6.73 21.77
C GLN A 33 25.89 5.44 20.94
N SER A 34 24.97 4.47 20.98
CA SER A 34 25.12 3.22 20.26
C SER A 34 24.60 3.34 18.82
N ILE A 35 25.30 2.72 17.87
CA ILE A 35 24.82 2.62 16.48
C ILE A 35 23.47 1.90 16.41
N ALA A 36 23.24 0.90 17.29
CA ALA A 36 22.00 0.16 17.37
C ALA A 36 20.79 1.07 17.67
N PHE A 37 20.96 2.08 18.53
CA PHE A 37 19.92 3.07 18.80
C PHE A 37 19.49 3.82 17.52
N TRP A 38 20.44 4.31 16.75
CA TRP A 38 20.14 5.03 15.51
C TRP A 38 19.53 4.17 14.42
N ILE A 39 19.94 2.89 14.36
CA ILE A 39 19.30 1.91 13.47
C ILE A 39 17.83 1.71 13.89
N ALA A 40 17.55 1.55 15.19
CA ALA A 40 16.19 1.41 15.68
C ALA A 40 15.32 2.65 15.35
N VAL A 41 15.88 3.85 15.50
CA VAL A 41 15.20 5.11 15.11
C VAL A 41 14.88 5.09 13.61
N LEU A 42 15.86 4.79 12.75
CA LEU A 42 15.67 4.75 11.30
C LEU A 42 14.59 3.74 10.89
N VAL A 43 14.66 2.52 11.43
CA VAL A 43 13.65 1.47 11.15
C VAL A 43 12.27 1.91 11.61
N THR A 44 12.16 2.55 12.78
CA THR A 44 10.88 3.09 13.29
C THR A 44 10.30 4.12 12.34
N LEU A 45 11.11 5.05 11.83
CA LEU A 45 10.66 6.09 10.89
C LEU A 45 10.18 5.50 9.56
N VAL A 46 10.93 4.54 9.02
CA VAL A 46 10.56 3.86 7.76
C VAL A 46 9.28 3.05 7.93
N MET A 47 9.15 2.29 8.99
CA MET A 47 7.92 1.53 9.27
C MET A 47 6.73 2.46 9.51
N GLY A 48 6.92 3.50 10.31
CA GLY A 48 5.90 4.53 10.56
C GLY A 48 5.38 5.15 9.27
N TRP A 49 6.26 5.44 8.32
CA TRP A 49 5.89 5.95 7.00
C TRP A 49 4.91 5.02 6.26
N PHE A 50 5.18 3.70 6.26
CA PHE A 50 4.28 2.75 5.61
C PHE A 50 2.93 2.63 6.33
N PHE A 51 2.90 2.65 7.66
CA PHE A 51 1.64 2.66 8.40
C PHE A 51 0.83 3.93 8.15
N VAL A 52 1.48 5.10 8.07
CA VAL A 52 0.84 6.38 7.72
C VAL A 52 0.16 6.31 6.35
N LYS A 53 0.78 5.62 5.39
CA LYS A 53 0.26 5.45 4.02
C LYS A 53 -0.73 4.30 3.86
N MET A 54 -0.98 3.53 4.91
CA MET A 54 -1.92 2.40 4.86
C MET A 54 -3.31 2.85 4.40
N PRO A 55 -3.86 2.29 3.31
CA PRO A 55 -5.20 2.62 2.85
C PRO A 55 -6.25 1.98 3.76
N ILE A 56 -7.26 2.76 4.14
CA ILE A 56 -8.34 2.32 5.04
C ILE A 56 -9.61 2.01 4.27
N TYR A 57 -10.01 2.94 3.39
CA TYR A 57 -11.18 2.77 2.54
C TYR A 57 -11.04 3.54 1.23
N THR A 58 -11.81 3.13 0.23
CA THR A 58 -11.98 3.87 -1.01
C THR A 58 -13.36 4.53 -1.02
N TYR A 59 -13.37 5.84 -1.20
CA TYR A 59 -14.59 6.60 -1.44
C TYR A 59 -14.79 6.75 -2.94
N VAL A 60 -15.95 6.31 -3.42
CA VAL A 60 -16.32 6.38 -4.84
C VAL A 60 -17.53 7.28 -4.99
N ASP A 61 -17.41 8.28 -5.84
CA ASP A 61 -18.47 9.20 -6.24
C ASP A 61 -18.55 9.25 -7.77
N GLU A 62 -19.52 9.98 -8.32
CA GLU A 62 -19.68 10.15 -9.77
C GLU A 62 -18.46 10.81 -10.40
N ASP A 63 -17.88 11.79 -9.72
CA ASP A 63 -16.76 12.60 -10.25
C ASP A 63 -15.39 12.18 -9.75
N ILE A 64 -15.29 11.54 -8.58
CA ILE A 64 -14.03 11.26 -7.93
C ILE A 64 -13.94 9.84 -7.34
N VAL A 65 -12.72 9.33 -7.36
CA VAL A 65 -12.30 8.16 -6.58
C VAL A 65 -11.21 8.61 -5.62
N ARG A 66 -11.43 8.42 -4.33
CA ARG A 66 -10.50 8.81 -3.27
C ARG A 66 -10.11 7.61 -2.42
N VAL A 67 -8.82 7.34 -2.36
CA VAL A 67 -8.25 6.36 -1.43
C VAL A 67 -7.87 7.11 -0.15
N GLN A 68 -8.61 6.84 0.92
CA GLN A 68 -8.30 7.38 2.25
C GLN A 68 -7.22 6.53 2.90
N GLN A 69 -6.15 7.17 3.31
CA GLN A 69 -5.04 6.58 4.06
C GLN A 69 -5.20 6.92 5.55
N LEU A 70 -4.40 6.30 6.41
CA LEU A 70 -4.40 6.62 7.84
C LEU A 70 -4.14 8.11 8.07
N PHE A 71 -3.15 8.68 7.35
CA PHE A 71 -2.93 10.13 7.28
C PHE A 71 -2.82 10.54 5.81
N GLY A 72 -3.75 11.40 5.39
CA GLY A 72 -3.85 11.88 4.01
C GLY A 72 -4.78 11.07 3.12
N ASN A 73 -4.81 11.43 1.86
CA ASN A 73 -5.61 10.76 0.85
C ASN A 73 -4.99 10.88 -0.54
N THR A 74 -5.37 9.98 -1.43
CA THR A 74 -5.05 10.04 -2.86
C THR A 74 -6.34 10.12 -3.63
N THR A 75 -6.55 11.19 -4.40
CA THR A 75 -7.80 11.46 -5.12
C THR A 75 -7.55 11.44 -6.61
N PHE A 76 -8.42 10.74 -7.34
CA PHE A 76 -8.46 10.67 -8.80
C PHE A 76 -9.78 11.26 -9.31
N ARG A 77 -9.72 12.13 -10.30
CA ARG A 77 -10.91 12.60 -11.03
C ARG A 77 -11.28 11.58 -12.09
N ARG A 78 -12.51 11.08 -12.08
CA ARG A 78 -12.96 10.05 -13.03
C ARG A 78 -12.86 10.49 -14.49
N SER A 79 -13.02 11.77 -14.75
CA SER A 79 -12.85 12.35 -16.10
C SER A 79 -11.40 12.32 -16.63
N GLN A 80 -10.43 12.14 -15.74
CA GLN A 80 -8.99 12.18 -16.05
C GLN A 80 -8.29 10.82 -15.90
N VAL A 81 -9.03 9.77 -15.60
CA VAL A 81 -8.47 8.44 -15.38
C VAL A 81 -9.31 7.36 -16.05
N THR A 82 -8.64 6.30 -16.47
CA THR A 82 -9.30 5.06 -16.91
C THR A 82 -9.19 4.05 -15.78
N ILE A 83 -10.30 3.41 -15.42
CA ILE A 83 -10.36 2.41 -14.35
C ILE A 83 -10.69 1.05 -14.95
N ARG A 84 -9.81 0.07 -14.74
CA ARG A 84 -9.98 -1.31 -15.18
C ARG A 84 -9.86 -2.25 -13.98
N HIS A 85 -10.85 -3.10 -13.76
CA HIS A 85 -10.75 -4.15 -12.75
C HIS A 85 -9.64 -5.14 -13.10
N LEU A 86 -8.90 -5.57 -12.08
CA LEU A 86 -7.81 -6.51 -12.21
C LEU A 86 -8.26 -7.90 -11.74
N THR A 87 -7.79 -8.90 -12.45
CA THR A 87 -7.94 -10.32 -12.10
C THR A 87 -6.67 -10.84 -11.44
N ASP A 88 -6.74 -12.01 -10.81
CA ASP A 88 -5.56 -12.67 -10.23
C ASP A 88 -4.46 -12.92 -11.26
N ARG A 89 -4.85 -13.16 -12.53
CA ARG A 89 -3.91 -13.33 -13.65
C ARG A 89 -3.12 -12.06 -13.95
N ASP A 90 -3.78 -10.89 -13.88
CA ASP A 90 -3.14 -9.59 -14.09
C ASP A 90 -2.08 -9.30 -13.02
N MET A 91 -2.23 -9.88 -11.83
CA MET A 91 -1.31 -9.70 -10.71
C MET A 91 -0.21 -10.78 -10.61
N THR A 92 -0.23 -11.76 -11.51
CA THR A 92 0.79 -12.82 -11.55
C THR A 92 2.16 -12.25 -11.89
N GLY A 93 3.20 -12.74 -11.22
CA GLY A 93 4.58 -12.30 -11.46
C GLY A 93 4.89 -10.89 -10.96
N MET A 94 4.08 -10.37 -10.03
CA MET A 94 4.32 -9.06 -9.42
C MET A 94 5.61 -9.05 -8.61
N LEU A 95 6.53 -8.16 -8.98
CA LEU A 95 7.78 -7.90 -8.28
C LEU A 95 7.75 -6.50 -7.67
N ARG A 96 8.24 -6.39 -6.45
CA ARG A 96 8.39 -5.10 -5.77
C ARG A 96 9.67 -4.41 -6.23
N SER A 97 9.54 -3.19 -6.77
CA SER A 97 10.69 -2.35 -7.12
C SER A 97 11.11 -1.46 -5.94
N PHE A 98 10.13 -0.86 -5.24
CA PHE A 98 10.38 0.00 -4.08
C PHE A 98 9.10 0.13 -3.24
N GLY A 99 9.21 -0.02 -1.92
CA GLY A 99 8.07 0.14 -1.00
C GLY A 99 7.85 -1.05 -0.09
N SER A 100 6.67 -1.14 0.51
CA SER A 100 6.26 -2.26 1.36
C SER A 100 5.45 -3.30 0.59
N GLY A 101 5.79 -4.57 0.79
CA GLY A 101 4.99 -5.70 0.34
C GLY A 101 4.48 -6.51 1.53
N GLY A 102 3.81 -5.86 2.49
CA GLY A 102 3.27 -6.53 3.68
C GLY A 102 3.17 -5.66 4.92
N VAL A 103 4.14 -4.80 5.21
CA VAL A 103 4.08 -3.88 6.35
C VAL A 103 3.07 -2.76 6.06
N GLY A 104 1.95 -2.74 6.77
CA GLY A 104 0.85 -1.79 6.55
C GLY A 104 0.08 -2.00 5.25
N GLY A 105 0.47 -2.96 4.41
CA GLY A 105 -0.13 -3.25 3.11
C GLY A 105 0.87 -3.37 1.98
N TYR A 106 0.35 -3.39 0.76
CA TYR A 106 1.12 -3.31 -0.49
C TYR A 106 1.18 -1.84 -0.90
N ILE A 107 2.28 -1.17 -0.56
CA ILE A 107 2.42 0.29 -0.72
C ILE A 107 3.75 0.59 -1.40
N GLY A 108 3.70 1.19 -2.58
CA GLY A 108 4.88 1.58 -3.32
C GLY A 108 4.88 1.14 -4.77
N PHE A 109 6.07 1.11 -5.38
CA PHE A 109 6.24 0.75 -6.78
C PHE A 109 6.43 -0.74 -6.96
N PHE A 110 5.59 -1.31 -7.80
CA PHE A 110 5.61 -2.69 -8.24
C PHE A 110 5.68 -2.74 -9.77
N GLN A 111 6.04 -3.89 -10.28
CA GLN A 111 6.04 -4.16 -11.72
C GLN A 111 5.69 -5.61 -12.00
N ASN A 112 5.06 -5.85 -13.12
CA ASN A 112 4.85 -7.20 -13.64
C ASN A 112 4.81 -7.20 -15.18
N PRO A 113 4.89 -8.39 -15.82
CA PRO A 113 4.88 -8.47 -17.28
C PRO A 113 3.58 -7.96 -17.95
N GLN A 114 2.43 -8.04 -17.26
CA GLN A 114 1.13 -7.68 -17.82
C GLN A 114 0.84 -6.17 -17.75
N LEU A 115 1.21 -5.52 -16.64
CA LEU A 115 0.87 -4.12 -16.37
C LEU A 115 2.06 -3.17 -16.55
N GLY A 116 3.30 -3.70 -16.54
CA GLY A 116 4.49 -2.88 -16.44
C GLY A 116 4.68 -2.34 -15.02
N ARG A 117 5.18 -1.12 -14.90
CA ARG A 117 5.43 -0.47 -13.60
C ARG A 117 4.20 0.30 -13.12
N PHE A 118 3.79 0.10 -11.88
CA PHE A 118 2.65 0.76 -11.25
C PHE A 118 2.92 1.08 -9.77
N TYR A 119 2.16 2.03 -9.24
CA TYR A 119 2.15 2.34 -7.81
C TYR A 119 0.94 1.66 -7.16
N MET A 120 1.19 0.84 -6.14
CA MET A 120 0.14 0.10 -5.45
C MET A 120 -0.20 0.73 -4.11
N LEU A 121 -1.49 0.85 -3.81
CA LEU A 121 -2.06 1.28 -2.54
C LEU A 121 -3.19 0.31 -2.18
N ALA A 122 -2.83 -0.82 -1.55
CA ALA A 122 -3.79 -1.85 -1.19
C ALA A 122 -3.41 -2.56 0.11
N VAL A 123 -4.38 -3.09 0.84
CA VAL A 123 -4.17 -3.91 2.04
C VAL A 123 -4.38 -5.40 1.78
N SER A 124 -4.86 -5.75 0.61
CA SER A 124 -5.03 -7.13 0.16
C SER A 124 -4.87 -7.23 -1.36
N ARG A 125 -4.80 -8.45 -1.87
CA ARG A 125 -4.73 -8.72 -3.31
C ARG A 125 -6.09 -8.94 -3.97
N SER A 126 -7.18 -8.70 -3.26
CA SER A 126 -8.55 -8.85 -3.77
C SER A 126 -9.18 -7.50 -4.09
N ASN A 127 -10.16 -7.50 -5.02
CA ASN A 127 -10.92 -6.32 -5.42
C ASN A 127 -10.01 -5.14 -5.83
N LEU A 128 -9.09 -5.41 -6.73
CA LEU A 128 -8.14 -4.43 -7.23
C LEU A 128 -8.59 -3.86 -8.57
N ALA A 129 -8.28 -2.61 -8.80
CA ALA A 129 -8.41 -1.97 -10.11
C ALA A 129 -7.16 -1.17 -10.47
N LEU A 130 -6.84 -1.17 -11.74
CA LEU A 130 -5.83 -0.33 -12.35
C LEU A 130 -6.46 1.02 -12.69
N VAL A 131 -5.91 2.07 -12.13
CA VAL A 131 -6.23 3.46 -12.46
C VAL A 131 -5.09 4.02 -13.29
N THR A 132 -5.38 4.32 -14.56
CA THR A 132 -4.40 4.93 -15.47
C THR A 132 -4.76 6.38 -15.67
N THR A 133 -3.82 7.29 -15.37
CA THR A 133 -4.00 8.72 -15.58
C THR A 133 -3.75 9.09 -17.05
N MET A 134 -4.22 10.27 -17.47
CA MET A 134 -3.94 10.81 -18.81
C MET A 134 -2.43 10.97 -19.08
N GLU A 135 -1.62 11.14 -18.03
CA GLU A 135 -0.16 11.20 -18.13
C GLU A 135 0.50 9.82 -18.26
N GLY A 136 -0.28 8.73 -18.30
CA GLY A 136 0.21 7.36 -18.39
C GLY A 136 0.70 6.76 -17.06
N LYS A 137 0.51 7.45 -15.94
CA LYS A 137 0.84 6.90 -14.61
C LYS A 137 -0.20 5.84 -14.22
N GLN A 138 0.28 4.73 -13.71
CA GLN A 138 -0.56 3.60 -13.31
C GLN A 138 -0.58 3.44 -11.79
N PHE A 139 -1.79 3.31 -11.24
CA PHE A 139 -2.02 3.06 -9.83
C PHE A 139 -2.89 1.82 -9.68
N VAL A 140 -2.55 0.95 -8.72
CA VAL A 140 -3.39 -0.19 -8.34
C VAL A 140 -3.97 0.10 -6.97
N ILE A 141 -5.30 0.17 -6.90
CA ILE A 141 -6.04 0.50 -5.69
C ILE A 141 -7.17 -0.50 -5.47
N HIS A 142 -7.71 -0.53 -4.26
CA HIS A 142 -8.98 -1.22 -4.04
C HIS A 142 -10.13 -0.46 -4.70
N PHE A 143 -10.94 -1.19 -5.46
CA PHE A 143 -12.14 -0.66 -6.08
C PHE A 143 -13.26 -1.70 -6.02
N PRO A 144 -14.49 -1.31 -5.63
CA PRO A 144 -15.58 -2.26 -5.52
C PRO A 144 -15.92 -2.85 -6.89
N LEU A 145 -16.19 -4.16 -6.90
CA LEU A 145 -16.80 -4.79 -8.06
C LEU A 145 -18.18 -4.19 -8.26
N GLN A 146 -18.43 -3.59 -9.40
CA GLN A 146 -19.79 -3.19 -9.78
C GLN A 146 -20.54 -4.49 -10.11
N HIS A 147 -21.52 -4.81 -9.29
CA HIS A 147 -22.53 -5.82 -9.59
C HIS A 147 -23.63 -5.19 -10.44
#